data_8609c9799b2c27ccb10daf8ce2fb62f1
#
_entry.id   8609c9799b2c27ccb10daf8ce2fb62f1
#
_cell.length_a   1.000
_cell.length_b   1.000
_cell.length_c   1.000
_cell.angle_alpha   90.00
_cell.angle_beta   90.00
_cell.angle_gamma   90.00
#
_symmetry.space_group_name_H-M   'P 1'
#
loop_
_entity.id
_entity.type
_entity.pdbx_description
1 polymer ?
#
loop_
_entity_poly.entity_id
_entity_poly.type
_entity_poly.pdbx_seq_one_letter_code
_entity_poly.pdbx_strand_id
1 'polypeptide(L)'
;TIANIIEATQRPAIIMAPNKTLAAQLYGEMREFFPHNAVQYFVSYYDYYQPEAYVPSSATFIAKDASLHNHIEQMLLSATKALLERRDTVIVPTVSAIYGLGEPEEYHSMVLHLRRGDVIDQRAILRRLADLQYKRNDYELERGTYRVRGEIIDIFPAESERDALRVELFDDEIESLAQFDPLTGE
;
A
#
# COMPACT_ATOMS: atom_id res chain seq x y z
N THR A 1 18.82 -4.29 -21.86
CA THR A 1 18.33 -5.56 -22.46
C THR A 1 17.00 -6.00 -21.84
N ILE A 2 16.90 -6.11 -20.50
CA ILE A 2 15.65 -6.49 -19.80
C ILE A 2 14.49 -5.53 -20.10
N ALA A 3 14.74 -4.22 -20.06
CA ALA A 3 13.71 -3.21 -20.35
C ALA A 3 13.14 -3.38 -21.78
N ASN A 4 13.97 -3.69 -22.77
CA ASN A 4 13.50 -3.94 -24.14
C ASN A 4 12.60 -5.18 -24.24
N ILE A 5 12.85 -6.20 -23.43
CA ILE A 5 12.01 -7.41 -23.38
C ILE A 5 10.65 -7.08 -22.75
N ILE A 6 10.65 -6.32 -21.65
CA ILE A 6 9.42 -5.86 -20.99
C ILE A 6 8.58 -5.01 -21.97
N GLU A 7 9.23 -4.06 -22.67
CA GLU A 7 8.57 -3.22 -23.67
C GLU A 7 7.98 -4.05 -24.82
N ALA A 8 8.73 -5.02 -25.33
CA ALA A 8 8.27 -5.87 -26.42
C ALA A 8 7.15 -6.83 -26.05
N THR A 9 7.14 -7.34 -24.82
CA THR A 9 6.17 -8.35 -24.38
C THR A 9 4.89 -7.76 -23.79
N GLN A 10 4.96 -6.53 -23.24
CA GLN A 10 3.85 -5.84 -22.57
C GLN A 10 3.19 -6.71 -21.48
N ARG A 11 4.00 -7.45 -20.74
CA ARG A 11 3.57 -8.32 -19.64
C ARG A 11 4.04 -7.76 -18.30
N PRO A 12 3.30 -8.03 -17.21
CA PRO A 12 3.83 -7.79 -15.88
C PRO A 12 5.16 -8.50 -15.69
N ALA A 13 6.11 -7.82 -15.06
CA ALA A 13 7.47 -8.34 -14.86
C ALA A 13 7.91 -8.22 -13.40
N ILE A 14 8.63 -9.23 -12.93
CA ILE A 14 9.29 -9.23 -11.62
C ILE A 14 10.79 -9.37 -11.86
N ILE A 15 11.58 -8.41 -11.37
CA ILE A 15 13.04 -8.39 -11.49
C ILE A 15 13.62 -8.58 -10.08
N MET A 16 14.00 -9.80 -9.76
CA MET A 16 14.56 -10.13 -8.44
C MET A 16 16.01 -9.71 -8.32
N ALA A 17 16.31 -8.94 -7.29
CA ALA A 17 17.65 -8.49 -6.96
C ALA A 17 18.18 -9.22 -5.70
N PRO A 18 19.48 -9.54 -5.63
CA PRO A 18 20.07 -10.27 -4.50
C PRO A 18 20.13 -9.46 -3.21
N ASN A 19 20.08 -8.12 -3.29
CA ASN A 19 20.11 -7.23 -2.13
C ASN A 19 19.35 -5.92 -2.40
N LYS A 20 19.07 -5.19 -1.31
CA LYS A 20 18.29 -3.94 -1.38
C LYS A 20 18.95 -2.83 -2.20
N THR A 21 20.28 -2.75 -2.20
CA THR A 21 21.02 -1.71 -2.93
C THR A 21 20.83 -1.88 -4.45
N LEU A 22 20.99 -3.11 -4.95
CA LEU A 22 20.77 -3.41 -6.35
C LEU A 22 19.29 -3.31 -6.72
N ALA A 23 18.38 -3.73 -5.84
CA ALA A 23 16.95 -3.56 -6.04
C ALA A 23 16.58 -2.09 -6.21
N ALA A 24 17.10 -1.20 -5.35
CA ALA A 24 16.86 0.24 -5.44
C ALA A 24 17.41 0.83 -6.73
N GLN A 25 18.60 0.41 -7.16
CA GLN A 25 19.19 0.85 -8.44
C GLN A 25 18.31 0.44 -9.62
N LEU A 26 17.95 -0.84 -9.70
CA LEU A 26 17.09 -1.36 -10.77
C LEU A 26 15.71 -0.69 -10.79
N TYR A 27 15.14 -0.44 -9.61
CA TYR A 27 13.89 0.30 -9.49
C TYR A 27 14.01 1.71 -10.08
N GLY A 28 15.08 2.45 -9.76
CA GLY A 28 15.33 3.77 -10.32
C GLY A 28 15.45 3.73 -11.84
N GLU A 29 16.22 2.80 -12.39
CA GLU A 29 16.39 2.61 -13.85
C GLU A 29 15.05 2.26 -14.52
N MET A 30 14.27 1.35 -13.95
CA MET A 30 12.97 0.96 -14.53
C MET A 30 11.95 2.10 -14.50
N ARG A 31 11.97 2.95 -13.47
CA ARG A 31 11.13 4.15 -13.43
C ARG A 31 11.48 5.15 -14.54
N GLU A 32 12.75 5.30 -14.86
CA GLU A 32 13.19 6.16 -15.98
C GLU A 32 12.78 5.59 -17.33
N PHE A 33 12.92 4.27 -17.53
CA PHE A 33 12.53 3.62 -18.78
C PHE A 33 11.01 3.54 -18.96
N PHE A 34 10.26 3.42 -17.88
CA PHE A 34 8.81 3.23 -17.89
C PHE A 34 8.08 4.27 -17.02
N PRO A 35 8.08 5.56 -17.43
CA PRO A 35 7.55 6.65 -16.60
C PRO A 35 6.03 6.57 -16.38
N HIS A 36 5.30 5.82 -17.21
CA HIS A 36 3.85 5.67 -17.13
C HIS A 36 3.39 4.31 -16.57
N ASN A 37 4.32 3.39 -16.38
CA ASN A 37 4.03 2.06 -15.84
C ASN A 37 3.95 2.09 -14.31
N ALA A 38 3.28 1.08 -13.74
CA ALA A 38 3.33 0.83 -12.30
C ALA A 38 4.66 0.14 -11.95
N VAL A 39 5.70 0.92 -11.68
CA VAL A 39 6.99 0.41 -11.21
C VAL A 39 7.00 0.44 -9.69
N GLN A 40 7.17 -0.72 -9.07
CA GLN A 40 7.11 -0.90 -7.61
C GLN A 40 8.41 -1.48 -7.08
N TYR A 41 8.79 -1.03 -5.90
CA TYR A 41 9.94 -1.51 -5.14
C TYR A 41 9.46 -2.26 -3.92
N PHE A 42 10.05 -3.42 -3.67
CA PHE A 42 9.66 -4.24 -2.55
C PHE A 42 10.85 -4.93 -1.90
N VAL A 43 11.01 -4.72 -0.61
CA VAL A 43 12.03 -5.33 0.24
C VAL A 43 11.36 -6.01 1.43
N SER A 44 12.00 -7.05 1.97
CA SER A 44 11.49 -7.74 3.15
C SER A 44 11.95 -7.07 4.44
N TYR A 45 11.34 -7.44 5.56
CA TYR A 45 11.78 -7.04 6.89
C TYR A 45 13.21 -7.45 7.20
N TYR A 46 13.69 -8.55 6.62
CA TYR A 46 15.05 -9.05 6.80
C TYR A 46 16.11 -8.11 6.22
N ASP A 47 15.77 -7.31 5.20
CA ASP A 47 16.67 -6.33 4.59
C ASP A 47 16.91 -5.11 5.48
N TYR A 48 16.00 -4.87 6.43
CA TYR A 48 16.04 -3.78 7.41
C TYR A 48 16.15 -4.28 8.85
N TYR A 49 16.61 -5.52 9.06
CA TYR A 49 16.74 -6.05 10.40
C TYR A 49 17.72 -5.21 11.21
N GLN A 50 17.19 -4.48 12.18
CA GLN A 50 17.95 -3.79 13.20
C GLN A 50 17.70 -4.50 14.53
N PRO A 51 18.70 -5.18 15.11
CA PRO A 51 18.55 -5.77 16.43
C PRO A 51 18.33 -4.65 17.46
N GLU A 52 17.40 -4.89 18.38
CA GLU A 52 17.32 -4.06 19.58
C GLU A 52 18.65 -4.20 20.33
N ALA A 53 19.26 -3.09 20.67
CA ALA A 53 20.54 -3.06 21.37
C ALA A 53 20.52 -2.05 22.51
N TYR A 54 21.06 -2.46 23.63
CA TYR A 54 21.36 -1.56 24.74
C TYR A 54 22.84 -1.22 24.73
N VAL A 55 23.16 0.07 24.70
CA VAL A 55 24.52 0.57 24.76
C VAL A 55 24.82 1.06 26.20
N PRO A 56 25.50 0.24 27.03
CA PRO A 56 25.70 0.55 28.45
C PRO A 56 26.48 1.86 28.71
N SER A 57 27.39 2.19 27.81
CA SER A 57 28.23 3.39 27.94
C SER A 57 27.47 4.72 27.85
N SER A 58 26.33 4.71 27.15
CA SER A 58 25.47 5.89 26.96
C SER A 58 24.09 5.75 27.61
N ALA A 59 23.83 4.63 28.27
CA ALA A 59 22.51 4.25 28.79
C ALA A 59 21.38 4.38 27.71
N THR A 60 21.73 4.14 26.44
CA THR A 60 20.82 4.31 25.32
C THR A 60 20.24 2.97 24.91
N PHE A 61 18.93 2.89 24.88
CA PHE A 61 18.19 1.76 24.32
C PHE A 61 17.82 2.09 22.86
N ILE A 62 18.30 1.27 21.92
CA ILE A 62 17.92 1.38 20.51
C ILE A 62 16.71 0.52 20.31
N ALA A 63 15.52 1.14 20.32
CA ALA A 63 14.27 0.45 20.06
C ALA A 63 14.09 0.14 18.58
N LYS A 64 13.36 -0.93 18.29
CA LYS A 64 12.92 -1.26 16.92
C LYS A 64 11.99 -0.17 16.41
N ASP A 65 12.32 0.40 15.27
CA ASP A 65 11.53 1.49 14.70
C ASP A 65 10.21 0.97 14.11
N ALA A 66 9.10 1.32 14.74
CA ALA A 66 7.76 0.96 14.28
C ALA A 66 7.39 1.66 12.95
N SER A 67 7.97 2.80 12.65
CA SER A 67 7.72 3.54 11.40
C SER A 67 8.24 2.78 10.18
N LEU A 68 9.38 2.09 10.33
CA LEU A 68 9.96 1.25 9.29
C LEU A 68 9.04 0.06 8.94
N HIS A 69 8.39 -0.51 9.94
CA HIS A 69 7.45 -1.61 9.78
C HIS A 69 6.27 -1.22 8.89
N ASN A 70 5.66 -0.08 9.19
CA ASN A 70 4.56 0.48 8.42
C ASN A 70 4.95 0.78 6.96
N HIS A 71 6.17 1.27 6.75
CA HIS A 71 6.66 1.58 5.41
C HIS A 71 6.87 0.33 4.55
N ILE A 72 7.42 -0.74 5.12
CA ILE A 72 7.59 -2.02 4.41
C ILE A 72 6.24 -2.64 4.08
N GLU A 73 5.30 -2.62 5.02
CA GLU A 73 3.94 -3.10 4.79
C GLU A 73 3.23 -2.31 3.69
N GLN A 74 3.38 -1.00 3.68
CA GLN A 74 2.86 -0.13 2.63
C GLN A 74 3.44 -0.48 1.25
N MET A 75 4.76 -0.70 1.15
CA MET A 75 5.39 -1.12 -0.10
C MET A 75 4.86 -2.46 -0.59
N LEU A 76 4.69 -3.43 0.30
CA LEU A 76 4.14 -4.74 -0.02
C LEU A 76 2.72 -4.64 -0.57
N LEU A 77 1.86 -3.92 0.11
CA LEU A 77 0.46 -3.72 -0.30
C LEU A 77 0.37 -3.00 -1.65
N SER A 78 1.18 -1.97 -1.86
CA SER A 78 1.24 -1.23 -3.13
C SER A 78 1.71 -2.11 -4.29
N ALA A 79 2.76 -2.91 -4.08
CA ALA A 79 3.27 -3.83 -5.09
C ALA A 79 2.26 -4.94 -5.43
N THR A 80 1.61 -5.52 -4.42
CA THR A 80 0.59 -6.55 -4.59
C THR A 80 -0.62 -6.01 -5.35
N LYS A 81 -1.11 -4.83 -4.97
CA LYS A 81 -2.20 -4.14 -5.65
C LYS A 81 -1.86 -3.90 -7.13
N ALA A 82 -0.70 -3.32 -7.41
CA ALA A 82 -0.26 -3.07 -8.78
C ALA A 82 -0.19 -4.35 -9.61
N LEU A 83 0.35 -5.44 -9.05
CA LEU A 83 0.47 -6.71 -9.74
C LEU A 83 -0.88 -7.32 -10.13
N LEU A 84 -1.87 -7.20 -9.27
CA LEU A 84 -3.19 -7.81 -9.47
C LEU A 84 -4.14 -6.94 -10.29
N GLU A 85 -3.99 -5.61 -10.24
CA GLU A 85 -4.91 -4.67 -10.87
C GLU A 85 -4.40 -4.09 -12.20
N ARG A 86 -3.06 -4.12 -12.45
CA ARG A 86 -2.45 -3.49 -13.61
C ARG A 86 -1.59 -4.47 -14.40
N ARG A 87 -1.71 -4.40 -15.75
CA ARG A 87 -0.90 -5.21 -16.67
C ARG A 87 0.48 -4.61 -16.96
N ASP A 88 0.65 -3.32 -16.75
CA ASP A 88 1.88 -2.57 -17.02
C ASP A 88 2.80 -2.51 -15.79
N THR A 89 2.73 -3.52 -14.92
CA THR A 89 3.44 -3.56 -13.65
C THR A 89 4.86 -4.10 -13.81
N VAL A 90 5.82 -3.41 -13.20
CA VAL A 90 7.21 -3.89 -13.04
C VAL A 90 7.53 -3.84 -11.55
N ILE A 91 7.80 -5.00 -10.95
CA ILE A 91 8.15 -5.10 -9.53
C ILE A 91 9.64 -5.44 -9.43
N VAL A 92 10.33 -4.71 -8.58
CA VAL A 92 11.75 -4.97 -8.28
C VAL A 92 11.89 -5.34 -6.80
N PRO A 93 11.72 -6.61 -6.43
CA PRO A 93 11.89 -7.09 -5.07
C PRO A 93 13.32 -7.55 -4.80
N THR A 94 13.66 -7.65 -3.50
CA THR A 94 14.79 -8.48 -3.07
C THR A 94 14.40 -9.96 -3.03
N VAL A 95 15.38 -10.87 -3.14
CA VAL A 95 15.14 -12.31 -3.10
C VAL A 95 14.48 -12.74 -1.79
N SER A 96 14.80 -12.08 -0.68
CA SER A 96 14.20 -12.33 0.64
C SER A 96 12.70 -12.04 0.69
N ALA A 97 12.19 -11.23 -0.24
CA ALA A 97 10.78 -10.85 -0.31
C ALA A 97 9.86 -11.92 -0.90
N ILE A 98 10.40 -13.02 -1.45
CA ILE A 98 9.60 -14.13 -1.99
C ILE A 98 8.75 -14.80 -0.90
N TYR A 99 9.24 -14.79 0.33
CA TYR A 99 8.56 -15.39 1.47
C TYR A 99 7.56 -14.42 2.07
N GLY A 100 6.28 -14.57 1.81
CA GLY A 100 5.23 -13.75 2.44
C GLY A 100 4.22 -13.13 1.48
N LEU A 101 4.32 -13.40 0.19
CA LEU A 101 3.24 -13.11 -0.75
C LEU A 101 2.13 -14.13 -0.51
N GLY A 102 0.98 -13.69 0.00
CA GLY A 102 -0.21 -14.51 0.17
C GLY A 102 -0.81 -14.94 -1.17
N GLU A 103 -1.84 -15.77 -1.12
CA GLU A 103 -2.55 -16.19 -2.33
C GLU A 103 -3.34 -15.04 -2.94
N PRO A 104 -3.39 -14.88 -4.27
CA PRO A 104 -4.15 -13.83 -4.95
C PRO A 104 -5.64 -13.81 -4.58
N GLU A 105 -6.22 -14.97 -4.31
CA GLU A 105 -7.61 -15.12 -3.90
C GLU A 105 -7.89 -14.49 -2.54
N GLU A 106 -6.95 -14.60 -1.60
CA GLU A 106 -7.02 -13.93 -0.31
C GLU A 106 -6.97 -12.42 -0.47
N TYR A 107 -6.11 -11.90 -1.37
CA TYR A 107 -6.06 -10.47 -1.67
C TYR A 107 -7.40 -9.95 -2.19
N HIS A 108 -8.02 -10.62 -3.15
CA HIS A 108 -9.32 -10.21 -3.70
C HIS A 108 -10.42 -10.22 -2.63
N SER A 109 -10.34 -11.12 -1.67
CA SER A 109 -11.24 -11.12 -0.51
C SER A 109 -11.00 -9.96 0.44
N MET A 110 -9.79 -9.36 0.41
CA MET A 110 -9.36 -8.24 1.25
C MET A 110 -9.50 -6.86 0.58
N VAL A 111 -10.18 -6.76 -0.56
CA VAL A 111 -10.38 -5.49 -1.27
C VAL A 111 -11.81 -4.99 -1.08
N LEU A 112 -11.94 -3.71 -0.85
CA LEU A 112 -13.20 -2.99 -0.85
C LEU A 112 -13.33 -2.22 -2.16
N HIS A 113 -14.25 -2.64 -3.03
CA HIS A 113 -14.55 -1.94 -4.27
C HIS A 113 -15.75 -1.01 -4.05
N LEU A 114 -15.55 0.27 -4.30
CA LEU A 114 -16.58 1.29 -4.22
C LEU A 114 -16.64 2.06 -5.52
N ARG A 115 -17.85 2.27 -6.05
CA ARG A 115 -18.09 3.08 -7.25
C ARG A 115 -19.23 4.06 -6.97
N ARG A 116 -19.14 5.22 -7.56
CA ARG A 116 -20.26 6.17 -7.55
C ARG A 116 -21.50 5.52 -8.15
N GLY A 117 -22.62 5.64 -7.46
CA GLY A 117 -23.89 5.02 -7.83
C GLY A 117 -24.07 3.59 -7.33
N ASP A 118 -23.09 3.00 -6.65
CA ASP A 118 -23.27 1.71 -5.99
C ASP A 118 -24.27 1.85 -4.84
N VAL A 119 -25.21 0.90 -4.77
CA VAL A 119 -26.15 0.79 -3.66
C VAL A 119 -25.54 -0.10 -2.60
N ILE A 120 -25.06 0.51 -1.53
CA ILE A 120 -24.39 -0.18 -0.42
C ILE A 120 -24.68 0.54 0.91
N ASP A 121 -25.17 -0.19 1.88
CA ASP A 121 -25.41 0.33 3.23
C ASP A 121 -24.09 0.74 3.92
N GLN A 122 -24.11 1.88 4.62
CA GLN A 122 -22.97 2.37 5.40
C GLN A 122 -22.42 1.28 6.32
N ARG A 123 -23.27 0.53 7.01
CA ARG A 123 -22.84 -0.54 7.92
C ARG A 123 -22.08 -1.66 7.19
N ALA A 124 -22.44 -1.94 5.93
CA ALA A 124 -21.74 -2.92 5.12
C ALA A 124 -20.32 -2.45 4.78
N ILE A 125 -20.15 -1.16 4.45
CA ILE A 125 -18.82 -0.56 4.23
C ILE A 125 -17.99 -0.63 5.51
N LEU A 126 -18.54 -0.24 6.66
CA LEU A 126 -17.83 -0.24 7.94
C LEU A 126 -17.43 -1.66 8.37
N ARG A 127 -18.31 -2.64 8.15
CA ARG A 127 -17.99 -4.06 8.42
C ARG A 127 -16.83 -4.52 7.55
N ARG A 128 -16.86 -4.17 6.27
CA ARG A 128 -15.80 -4.53 5.35
C ARG A 128 -14.46 -3.87 5.71
N LEU A 129 -14.47 -2.62 6.15
CA LEU A 129 -13.27 -1.94 6.65
C LEU A 129 -12.70 -2.64 7.90
N ALA A 130 -13.56 -3.09 8.81
CA ALA A 130 -13.14 -3.88 9.97
C ALA A 130 -12.52 -5.23 9.56
N ASP A 131 -13.10 -5.94 8.58
CA ASP A 131 -12.54 -7.17 8.02
C ASP A 131 -11.15 -6.95 7.39
N LEU A 132 -10.94 -5.78 6.81
CA LEU A 132 -9.66 -5.32 6.25
C LEU A 132 -8.66 -4.83 7.30
N GLN A 133 -8.97 -4.99 8.58
CA GLN A 133 -8.15 -4.56 9.72
C GLN A 133 -8.01 -3.03 9.87
N TYR A 134 -8.88 -2.24 9.23
CA TYR A 134 -8.95 -0.81 9.46
C TYR A 134 -9.52 -0.50 10.83
N LYS A 135 -8.96 0.51 11.50
CA LYS A 135 -9.42 0.96 12.81
C LYS A 135 -10.24 2.24 12.67
N ARG A 136 -11.33 2.34 13.42
CA ARG A 136 -12.08 3.58 13.50
C ARG A 136 -11.36 4.58 14.39
N ASN A 137 -11.11 5.78 13.87
CA ASN A 137 -10.58 6.90 14.63
C ASN A 137 -11.25 8.20 14.14
N ASP A 138 -12.22 8.67 14.90
CA ASP A 138 -13.01 9.86 14.51
C ASP A 138 -12.28 11.19 14.82
N TYR A 139 -11.15 11.13 15.53
CA TYR A 139 -10.37 12.30 15.92
C TYR A 139 -9.21 12.57 14.96
N GLU A 140 -8.45 11.56 14.63
CA GLU A 140 -7.25 11.66 13.80
C GLU A 140 -7.30 10.61 12.69
N LEU A 141 -7.15 11.08 11.44
CA LEU A 141 -7.17 10.22 10.27
C LEU A 141 -5.73 9.84 9.89
N GLU A 142 -5.32 8.62 10.25
CA GLU A 142 -4.03 8.04 9.96
C GLU A 142 -4.14 6.90 8.95
N ARG A 143 -3.02 6.47 8.37
CA ARG A 143 -3.00 5.30 7.47
C ARG A 143 -3.57 4.06 8.16
N GLY A 144 -4.45 3.35 7.45
CA GLY A 144 -5.13 2.18 8.00
C GLY A 144 -6.26 2.51 8.98
N THR A 145 -6.70 3.77 9.02
CA THR A 145 -7.86 4.18 9.80
C THR A 145 -8.97 4.75 8.93
N TYR A 146 -10.16 4.80 9.47
CA TYR A 146 -11.31 5.51 8.91
C TYR A 146 -12.05 6.29 9.99
N ARG A 147 -12.75 7.34 9.58
CA ARG A 147 -13.64 8.11 10.45
C ARG A 147 -15.02 8.25 9.82
N VAL A 148 -16.03 8.42 10.67
CA VAL A 148 -17.42 8.55 10.22
C VAL A 148 -18.02 9.82 10.77
N ARG A 149 -18.61 10.63 9.90
CA ARG A 149 -19.34 11.86 10.23
C ARG A 149 -20.66 11.90 9.48
N GLY A 150 -21.72 11.42 10.12
CA GLY A 150 -23.02 11.28 9.46
C GLY A 150 -22.94 10.28 8.32
N GLU A 151 -23.25 10.69 7.11
CA GLU A 151 -23.22 9.87 5.90
C GLU A 151 -21.87 9.92 5.16
N ILE A 152 -20.87 10.57 5.77
CA ILE A 152 -19.52 10.69 5.21
C ILE A 152 -18.58 9.70 5.90
N ILE A 153 -17.88 8.90 5.11
CA ILE A 153 -16.81 8.01 5.55
C ILE A 153 -15.52 8.49 4.92
N ASP A 154 -14.57 8.90 5.74
CA ASP A 154 -13.20 9.20 5.31
C ASP A 154 -12.32 8.00 5.62
N ILE A 155 -11.58 7.51 4.61
CA ILE A 155 -10.70 6.34 4.71
C ILE A 155 -9.30 6.76 4.30
N PHE A 156 -8.31 6.49 5.15
CA PHE A 156 -6.92 6.67 4.74
C PHE A 156 -6.31 5.30 4.41
N PRO A 157 -6.19 4.95 3.12
CA PRO A 157 -5.68 3.65 2.72
C PRO A 157 -4.27 3.39 3.27
N ALA A 158 -4.02 2.17 3.74
CA ALA A 158 -2.73 1.79 4.32
C ALA A 158 -1.59 1.89 3.31
N GLU A 159 -1.86 1.69 2.02
CA GLU A 159 -0.91 1.78 0.92
C GLU A 159 -0.74 3.19 0.34
N SER A 160 -1.56 4.16 0.74
CA SER A 160 -1.49 5.52 0.23
C SER A 160 -0.33 6.29 0.83
N GLU A 161 0.38 7.05 0.00
CA GLU A 161 1.46 7.92 0.46
C GLU A 161 0.94 9.22 1.05
N ARG A 162 -0.16 9.75 0.52
CA ARG A 162 -0.64 11.09 0.87
C ARG A 162 -2.16 11.21 0.95
N ASP A 163 -2.87 10.60 0.02
CA ASP A 163 -4.27 10.90 -0.21
C ASP A 163 -5.19 9.97 0.58
N ALA A 164 -6.18 10.53 1.24
CA ALA A 164 -7.32 9.83 1.82
C ALA A 164 -8.50 9.84 0.84
N LEU A 165 -9.45 8.95 1.07
CA LEU A 165 -10.67 8.80 0.29
C LEU A 165 -11.86 9.28 1.10
N ARG A 166 -12.71 10.10 0.51
CA ARG A 166 -14.01 10.47 1.05
C ARG A 166 -15.12 9.77 0.29
N VAL A 167 -15.94 9.05 1.01
CA VAL A 167 -17.16 8.39 0.51
C VAL A 167 -18.35 9.15 1.11
N GLU A 168 -19.18 9.73 0.27
CA GLU A 168 -20.42 10.38 0.68
C GLU A 168 -21.59 9.52 0.24
N LEU A 169 -22.45 9.17 1.19
CA LEU A 169 -23.65 8.39 0.98
C LEU A 169 -24.88 9.29 1.01
N PHE A 170 -25.85 8.98 0.16
CA PHE A 170 -27.21 9.45 0.28
C PHE A 170 -28.10 8.22 0.44
N ASP A 171 -28.66 8.05 1.63
CA ASP A 171 -29.26 6.76 2.05
C ASP A 171 -28.26 5.60 1.85
N ASP A 172 -28.62 4.67 0.95
CA ASP A 172 -27.81 3.47 0.63
C ASP A 172 -27.02 3.62 -0.68
N GLU A 173 -26.93 4.82 -1.28
CA GLU A 173 -26.24 5.04 -2.55
C GLU A 173 -24.99 5.88 -2.32
N ILE A 174 -23.89 5.49 -2.97
CA ILE A 174 -22.66 6.29 -3.01
C ILE A 174 -22.87 7.47 -3.97
N GLU A 175 -23.10 8.65 -3.40
CA GLU A 175 -23.32 9.88 -4.16
C GLU A 175 -22.01 10.44 -4.71
N SER A 176 -20.96 10.43 -3.90
CA SER A 176 -19.66 10.95 -4.29
C SER A 176 -18.51 10.12 -3.75
N LEU A 177 -17.43 10.11 -4.52
CA LEU A 177 -16.12 9.57 -4.16
C LEU A 177 -15.07 10.62 -4.51
N ALA A 178 -14.29 11.06 -3.53
CA ALA A 178 -13.25 12.06 -3.72
C ALA A 178 -11.95 11.62 -3.04
N GLN A 179 -10.83 12.04 -3.61
CA GLN A 179 -9.52 11.99 -2.94
C GLN A 179 -9.26 13.35 -2.31
N PHE A 180 -8.64 13.37 -1.15
CA PHE A 180 -8.26 14.60 -0.47
C PHE A 180 -7.00 14.39 0.37
N ASP A 181 -6.25 15.45 0.58
CA ASP A 181 -5.11 15.45 1.51
C ASP A 181 -5.66 15.60 2.95
N PRO A 182 -5.45 14.62 3.83
CA PRO A 182 -5.96 14.67 5.20
C PRO A 182 -5.34 15.77 6.07
N LEU A 183 -4.19 16.33 5.66
CA LEU A 183 -3.52 17.43 6.37
C LEU A 183 -4.12 18.79 5.99
N THR A 184 -4.44 19.01 4.73
CA THR A 184 -4.98 20.28 4.23
C THR A 184 -6.49 20.27 4.12
N GLY A 185 -7.09 19.11 3.95
CA GLY A 185 -8.53 18.93 3.72
C GLY A 185 -8.98 19.19 2.28
N GLU A 186 -8.04 19.46 1.36
CA GLU A 186 -8.28 19.73 -0.07
C GLU A 186 -8.12 18.48 -0.94
#